data_53987f434d3351fc3a7d99bd4354abf5
#
_entry.id   53987f434d3351fc3a7d99bd4354abf5
#
_cell.length_a   1.000
_cell.length_b   1.000
_cell.length_c   1.000
_cell.angle_alpha   90.00
_cell.angle_beta   90.00
_cell.angle_gamma   90.00
#
_symmetry.space_group_name_H-M   'P 1'
#
loop_
_entity.id
_entity.type
_entity.pdbx_description
1 polymer ?
#
loop_
_entity_poly.entity_id
_entity_poly.type
_entity_poly.pdbx_seq_one_letter_code
_entity_poly.pdbx_strand_id
1 'polypeptide(L)' 'MKLKFNVTGMTCAACSARVEKVTKAVSGVESCEVNLLAGTMVAEAEESAKDAIIQAITDAG' A
#
# COMPACT_ATOMS: atom_id res chain seq x y z
N MET A 1 9.86 -2.97 -9.71
CA MET A 1 10.53 -3.25 -8.42
C MET A 1 9.51 -3.60 -7.36
N LYS A 2 9.88 -4.50 -6.50
CA LYS A 2 9.03 -4.90 -5.40
C LYS A 2 9.33 -4.03 -4.18
N LEU A 3 8.36 -3.26 -3.75
CA LEU A 3 8.50 -2.35 -2.61
C LEU A 3 7.70 -2.89 -1.43
N LYS A 4 8.34 -2.99 -0.28
CA LYS A 4 7.70 -3.49 0.93
C LYS A 4 7.49 -2.34 1.90
N PHE A 5 6.28 -2.23 2.44
CA PHE A 5 5.92 -1.20 3.39
C PHE A 5 5.40 -1.82 4.68
N ASN A 6 5.73 -1.21 5.80
CA ASN A 6 5.12 -1.55 7.07
C ASN A 6 3.93 -0.62 7.26
N VAL A 7 2.74 -1.20 7.34
CA VAL A 7 1.52 -0.43 7.51
C VAL A 7 0.96 -0.69 8.89
N THR A 8 1.05 0.31 9.76
CA THR A 8 0.54 0.22 11.12
C THR A 8 -0.91 0.68 11.15
N GLY A 9 -1.68 0.18 12.11
CA GLY A 9 -3.06 0.59 12.29
C GLY A 9 -4.06 -0.14 11.42
N MET A 10 -3.65 -1.13 10.64
CA MET A 10 -4.58 -1.99 9.92
C MET A 10 -5.16 -3.01 10.88
N THR A 11 -6.32 -2.71 11.42
CA THR A 11 -6.95 -3.57 12.40
C THR A 11 -8.14 -4.37 11.86
N CYS A 12 -8.56 -4.09 10.64
CA CYS A 12 -9.70 -4.80 10.04
C CYS A 12 -9.53 -4.93 8.52
N ALA A 13 -10.31 -5.86 7.96
CA ALA A 13 -10.26 -6.14 6.53
C ALA A 13 -10.63 -4.90 5.68
N ALA A 14 -11.53 -4.06 6.18
CA ALA A 14 -11.92 -2.85 5.47
C ALA A 14 -10.75 -1.88 5.33
N CYS A 15 -9.92 -1.78 6.36
CA CYS A 15 -8.72 -0.93 6.33
C CYS A 15 -7.71 -1.44 5.31
N SER A 16 -7.47 -2.76 5.28
CA SER A 16 -6.53 -3.35 4.33
C SER A 16 -7.03 -3.20 2.89
N ALA A 17 -8.33 -3.36 2.68
CA ALA A 17 -8.92 -3.17 1.35
C ALA A 17 -8.75 -1.73 0.87
N ARG A 18 -8.91 -0.76 1.76
CA ARG A 18 -8.73 0.65 1.42
C ARG A 18 -7.28 0.95 1.06
N VAL A 19 -6.34 0.45 1.84
CA VAL A 19 -4.91 0.62 1.57
C VAL A 19 -4.56 0.04 0.20
N GLU A 20 -5.03 -1.16 -0.08
CA GLU A 20 -4.81 -1.79 -1.37
C GLU A 20 -5.38 -0.95 -2.51
N LYS A 21 -6.62 -0.48 -2.34
CA LYS A 21 -7.30 0.31 -3.37
C LYS A 21 -6.54 1.60 -3.68
N VAL A 22 -6.17 2.36 -2.65
CA VAL A 22 -5.48 3.64 -2.88
C VAL A 22 -4.08 3.43 -3.44
N THR A 23 -3.41 2.35 -3.06
CA THR A 23 -2.09 2.03 -3.59
C THR A 23 -2.18 1.68 -5.06
N LYS A 24 -3.15 0.87 -5.45
CA LYS A 24 -3.34 0.51 -6.87
C LYS A 24 -3.72 1.70 -7.74
N ALA A 25 -4.32 2.71 -7.15
CA ALA A 25 -4.67 3.92 -7.88
C ALA A 25 -3.46 4.82 -8.17
N VAL A 26 -2.34 4.58 -7.51
CA VAL A 26 -1.12 5.38 -7.73
C VAL A 26 -0.53 5.02 -9.08
N SER A 27 -0.19 6.05 -9.85
CA SER A 27 0.44 5.86 -11.15
C SER A 27 1.79 5.15 -10.99
N GLY A 28 2.03 4.15 -11.80
CA GLY A 28 3.27 3.38 -11.77
C GLY A 28 3.20 2.09 -10.95
N VAL A 29 2.10 1.87 -10.23
CA VAL A 29 1.90 0.64 -9.46
C VAL A 29 1.26 -0.42 -10.36
N GLU A 30 1.94 -1.55 -10.51
CA GLU A 30 1.43 -2.67 -11.31
C GLU A 30 0.56 -3.60 -10.49
N SER A 31 0.95 -3.86 -9.25
CA SER A 31 0.20 -4.74 -8.37
C SER A 31 0.48 -4.38 -6.92
N CYS A 32 -0.39 -4.84 -6.04
CA CYS A 32 -0.27 -4.57 -4.61
C CYS A 32 -0.84 -5.75 -3.85
N GLU A 33 -0.12 -6.18 -2.81
CA GLU A 33 -0.57 -7.25 -1.94
C GLU A 33 -0.42 -6.81 -0.49
N VAL A 34 -1.50 -6.89 0.27
CA VAL A 34 -1.53 -6.50 1.67
C VAL A 34 -1.58 -7.75 2.54
N ASN A 35 -0.69 -7.82 3.52
CA ASN A 35 -0.70 -8.90 4.51
C ASN A 35 -1.18 -8.32 5.84
N LEU A 36 -2.43 -8.58 6.15
CA LEU A 36 -3.07 -8.04 7.36
C LEU A 36 -2.44 -8.60 8.63
N LEU A 37 -2.09 -9.89 8.63
CA LEU A 37 -1.51 -10.54 9.79
C LEU A 37 -0.12 -9.99 10.14
N ALA A 38 0.68 -9.71 9.12
CA ALA A 38 2.02 -9.20 9.31
C ALA A 38 2.06 -7.66 9.44
N GLY A 39 0.98 -7.00 9.08
CA GLY A 39 0.94 -5.55 9.05
C GLY A 39 1.83 -4.96 7.97
N THR A 40 2.00 -5.68 6.87
CA THR A 40 2.88 -5.25 5.78
C THR A 40 2.15 -5.23 4.45
N MET A 41 2.72 -4.51 3.50
CA MET A 41 2.21 -4.43 2.14
C MET A 41 3.37 -4.51 1.18
N VAL A 42 3.19 -5.26 0.10
CA VAL A 42 4.17 -5.34 -0.97
C VAL A 42 3.51 -4.81 -2.24
N ALA A 43 4.14 -3.84 -2.87
CA ALA A 43 3.65 -3.27 -4.11
C ALA A 43 4.69 -3.45 -5.21
N GLU A 44 4.24 -3.88 -6.38
CA GLU A 44 5.08 -3.97 -7.56
C GLU A 44 5.00 -2.63 -8.28
N ALA A 45 6.03 -1.81 -8.14
CA ALA A 45 6.03 -0.45 -8.67
C ALA A 45 7.45 0.04 -8.85
N GLU A 46 7.60 1.17 -9.54
CA GLU A 46 8.90 1.81 -9.63
C GLU A 46 9.24 2.50 -8.31
N GLU A 47 10.53 2.59 -8.02
CA GLU A 47 11.00 3.22 -6.80
C GLU A 47 10.53 4.67 -6.68
N SER A 48 10.42 5.36 -7.81
CA SER A 48 9.93 6.74 -7.83
C SER A 48 8.47 6.87 -7.39
N ALA A 49 7.71 5.78 -7.43
CA ALA A 49 6.32 5.78 -6.97
C ALA A 49 6.19 5.63 -5.45
N LYS A 50 7.28 5.34 -4.77
CA LYS A 50 7.27 5.06 -3.33
C LYS A 50 6.66 6.21 -2.53
N ASP A 51 7.09 7.44 -2.77
CA ASP A 51 6.58 8.59 -2.04
C ASP A 51 5.09 8.82 -2.30
N ALA A 52 4.66 8.61 -3.54
CA ALA A 52 3.25 8.73 -3.90
C ALA A 52 2.40 7.68 -3.19
N ILE A 53 2.91 6.46 -3.05
CA ILE A 53 2.24 5.38 -2.34
C ILE A 53 2.10 5.73 -0.85
N ILE A 54 3.18 6.21 -0.23
CA ILE A 54 3.16 6.61 1.17
C ILE A 54 2.15 7.72 1.39
N GLN A 55 2.14 8.70 0.51
CA GLN A 55 1.20 9.82 0.59
C GLN A 55 -0.25 9.34 0.46
N ALA A 56 -0.51 8.44 -0.48
CA ALA A 56 -1.85 7.89 -0.69
C ALA A 56 -2.35 7.14 0.54
N ILE A 57 -1.49 6.35 1.16
CA ILE A 57 -1.82 5.59 2.37
C ILE A 57 -2.08 6.55 3.54
N THR A 58 -1.25 7.58 3.68
CA THR A 58 -1.40 8.57 4.73
C THR A 58 -2.73 9.31 4.59
N ASP A 59 -3.09 9.69 3.37
CA ASP A 59 -4.34 10.41 3.10
C ASP A 59 -5.57 9.52 3.34
N ALA A 60 -5.44 8.23 3.13
CA ALA A 60 -6.56 7.30 3.31
C ALA A 60 -6.85 7.04 4.78
N GLY A 61 -5.93 7.32 5.63
CA GLY A 61 -6.20 7.16 7.00
C GLY A 61 -5.19 6.70 7.89
#